data_0b1c53761e55b29f7485653588861475
#
_entry.id   0b1c53761e55b29f7485653588861475
#
_cell.length_a   1.000
_cell.length_b   1.000
_cell.length_c   1.000
_cell.angle_alpha   90.00
_cell.angle_beta   90.00
_cell.angle_gamma   90.00
#
_symmetry.space_group_name_H-M   'P 1'
#
loop_
_entity.id
_entity.type
_entity.pdbx_description
1 polymer ?
#
loop_
_entity_poly.entity_id
_entity_poly.type
_entity_poly.pdbx_seq_one_letter_code
_entity_poly.pdbx_strand_id
1 'polypeptide(L)'
;MENHNFENQGTFNREMNSRHLQMLSIGGVIGTGLFLSSGYTIAQAGPFGAVAAYLFGAVMVYLVMFSLGELSVAMPVTGSFHTYATKFISPGTGFMVAWMYWLCWVVALASQFVGAAQLMQRWFPSVPIWVFATIFAVIVFGLNTLSVGWFAKAEDALSSIKVYAIAAFIVLGTLAIFGILPFEGTNAAPLFNNITSNGLLPNGLVGLISVMLSVNYAFSGVEMIGIATGETDNPQKAVPQAIKSTIGLLVIFFVLTIVVLASLLPMSEAGVTEAPFVLVLDKIGFPYAADIMNFIILTAILSASTSGLYASSRMLWSLANEGMISKELVKINKHGVPMRGMILSMIGVVIALIASIYAEDTIFLALVSIAGFAVVIAWLAIPLAQIGFRREFLKTHSVDELEYKTPFSPTLPWITVILLVISIIGIGWDPSQRAGLYFGVPFMIGCYIYHYIRFKKW
;
A
#
# COMPACT_ATOMS: atom_id res chain seq x y z
N MET A 1 -3.39 26.84 -27.05
CA MET A 1 -3.70 25.89 -25.99
C MET A 1 -5.06 25.28 -26.30
N GLU A 2 -5.09 24.12 -26.90
CA GLU A 2 -6.34 23.44 -27.20
C GLU A 2 -6.96 22.97 -25.89
N ASN A 3 -8.14 23.50 -25.59
CA ASN A 3 -9.04 22.95 -24.57
C ASN A 3 -9.38 21.52 -24.98
N HIS A 4 -8.68 20.53 -24.45
CA HIS A 4 -9.20 19.18 -24.46
C HIS A 4 -10.40 19.16 -23.51
N ASN A 5 -11.58 19.28 -24.11
CA ASN A 5 -12.87 19.02 -23.47
C ASN A 5 -12.83 17.61 -22.89
N PHE A 6 -12.70 17.50 -21.57
CA PHE A 6 -12.87 16.26 -20.80
C PHE A 6 -14.36 15.92 -20.59
N GLU A 7 -15.24 16.44 -21.44
CA GLU A 7 -16.67 16.18 -21.35
C GLU A 7 -17.06 14.93 -22.15
N ASN A 8 -17.65 13.99 -21.42
CA ASN A 8 -18.54 12.91 -21.88
C ASN A 8 -17.94 11.65 -22.53
N GLN A 9 -17.19 10.83 -21.75
CA GLN A 9 -17.23 9.37 -21.97
C GLN A 9 -17.06 8.66 -20.62
N GLY A 10 -18.17 8.12 -20.06
CA GLY A 10 -18.16 7.22 -18.90
C GLY A 10 -17.60 7.85 -17.61
N THR A 11 -18.24 8.88 -17.08
CA THR A 11 -17.87 9.43 -15.76
C THR A 11 -18.35 8.49 -14.66
N PHE A 12 -17.48 8.21 -13.69
CA PHE A 12 -17.87 7.50 -12.48
C PHE A 12 -18.89 8.31 -11.67
N ASN A 13 -19.79 7.63 -10.98
CA ASN A 13 -20.71 8.28 -10.07
C ASN A 13 -19.94 8.83 -8.86
N ARG A 14 -20.25 10.06 -8.43
CA ARG A 14 -19.68 10.69 -7.26
C ARG A 14 -20.51 10.33 -6.02
N GLU A 15 -20.22 9.17 -5.42
CA GLU A 15 -20.98 8.61 -4.29
C GLU A 15 -20.15 8.49 -3.02
N MET A 16 -18.82 8.77 -3.08
CA MET A 16 -17.92 8.64 -1.95
C MET A 16 -17.85 9.92 -1.11
N ASN A 17 -18.05 9.78 0.19
CA ASN A 17 -17.83 10.85 1.17
C ASN A 17 -16.45 10.70 1.86
N SER A 18 -16.09 11.63 2.74
CA SER A 18 -14.82 11.64 3.48
C SER A 18 -14.58 10.33 4.25
N ARG A 19 -15.62 9.74 4.86
CA ARG A 19 -15.50 8.47 5.59
C ARG A 19 -15.21 7.30 4.64
N HIS A 20 -15.87 7.25 3.49
CA HIS A 20 -15.62 6.22 2.48
C HIS A 20 -14.17 6.30 1.96
N LEU A 21 -13.65 7.52 1.70
CA LEU A 21 -12.25 7.72 1.30
C LEU A 21 -11.28 7.23 2.39
N GLN A 22 -11.56 7.57 3.64
CA GLN A 22 -10.75 7.15 4.78
C GLN A 22 -10.75 5.62 4.91
N MET A 23 -11.91 4.97 4.86
CA MET A 23 -12.03 3.52 5.01
C MET A 23 -11.46 2.76 3.82
N LEU A 24 -11.59 3.28 2.59
CA LEU A 24 -10.93 2.73 1.41
C LEU A 24 -9.39 2.74 1.56
N SER A 25 -8.84 3.85 2.05
CA SER A 25 -7.40 3.95 2.26
C SER A 25 -6.93 3.04 3.40
N ILE A 26 -7.60 3.04 4.55
CA ILE A 26 -7.29 2.14 5.67
C ILE A 26 -7.41 0.67 5.22
N GLY A 27 -8.47 0.36 4.47
CA GLY A 27 -8.70 -0.96 3.91
C GLY A 27 -7.58 -1.42 3.00
N GLY A 28 -7.14 -0.56 2.08
CA GLY A 28 -6.05 -0.85 1.16
C GLY A 28 -4.68 -1.01 1.83
N VAL A 29 -4.42 -0.21 2.87
CA VAL A 29 -3.13 -0.21 3.58
C VAL A 29 -2.97 -1.39 4.52
N ILE A 30 -3.99 -1.68 5.34
CA ILE A 30 -3.91 -2.74 6.36
C ILE A 30 -4.10 -4.11 5.70
N GLY A 31 -3.02 -4.73 5.32
CA GLY A 31 -2.94 -6.04 4.64
C GLY A 31 -1.67 -6.80 5.04
N THR A 32 -1.16 -7.63 4.15
CA THR A 32 0.07 -8.45 4.37
C THR A 32 1.29 -7.62 4.74
N GLY A 33 1.35 -6.37 4.31
CA GLY A 33 2.46 -5.45 4.64
C GLY A 33 2.63 -5.25 6.14
N LEU A 34 1.54 -4.99 6.87
CA LEU A 34 1.61 -4.86 8.33
C LEU A 34 1.61 -6.24 9.02
N PHE A 35 0.72 -7.15 8.62
CA PHE A 35 0.49 -8.37 9.37
C PHE A 35 1.55 -9.45 9.17
N LEU A 36 2.21 -9.51 8.00
CA LEU A 36 3.24 -10.51 7.69
C LEU A 36 4.62 -9.90 7.52
N SER A 37 4.76 -8.83 6.70
CA SER A 37 6.09 -8.25 6.43
C SER A 37 6.72 -7.56 7.65
N SER A 38 5.96 -7.26 8.71
CA SER A 38 6.49 -6.76 9.98
C SER A 38 7.45 -7.75 10.65
N GLY A 39 7.16 -9.06 10.54
CA GLY A 39 8.06 -10.12 11.03
C GLY A 39 9.40 -10.11 10.30
N TYR A 40 9.39 -10.03 8.97
CA TYR A 40 10.61 -9.87 8.18
C TYR A 40 11.38 -8.60 8.58
N THR A 41 10.70 -7.48 8.81
CA THR A 41 11.34 -6.22 9.22
C THR A 41 12.06 -6.37 10.57
N ILE A 42 11.43 -7.05 11.54
CA ILE A 42 12.07 -7.34 12.85
C ILE A 42 13.26 -8.29 12.68
N ALA A 43 13.13 -9.33 11.85
CA ALA A 43 14.20 -10.30 11.59
C ALA A 43 15.43 -9.65 10.94
N GLN A 44 15.25 -8.70 10.03
CA GLN A 44 16.35 -8.08 9.27
C GLN A 44 16.94 -6.84 9.95
N ALA A 45 16.11 -5.95 10.48
CA ALA A 45 16.58 -4.70 11.08
C ALA A 45 16.82 -4.82 12.60
N GLY A 46 16.35 -5.88 13.22
CA GLY A 46 16.24 -6.03 14.67
C GLY A 46 15.02 -5.29 15.23
N PRO A 47 14.65 -5.56 16.50
CA PRO A 47 13.45 -4.96 17.10
C PRO A 47 13.47 -3.43 17.13
N PHE A 48 14.55 -2.79 17.58
CA PHE A 48 14.69 -1.33 17.55
C PHE A 48 14.73 -0.79 16.11
N GLY A 49 15.48 -1.47 15.21
CA GLY A 49 15.57 -1.10 13.80
C GLY A 49 14.22 -1.14 13.11
N ALA A 50 13.35 -2.10 13.44
CA ALA A 50 11.98 -2.16 12.91
C ALA A 50 11.14 -0.95 13.35
N VAL A 51 11.19 -0.57 14.64
CA VAL A 51 10.50 0.63 15.13
C VAL A 51 11.01 1.88 14.40
N ALA A 52 12.33 2.03 14.26
CA ALA A 52 12.93 3.16 13.55
C ALA A 52 12.52 3.18 12.07
N ALA A 53 12.50 2.03 11.39
CA ALA A 53 12.10 1.92 9.99
C ALA A 53 10.63 2.32 9.76
N TYR A 54 9.72 1.87 10.63
CA TYR A 54 8.30 2.25 10.53
C TYR A 54 8.05 3.71 10.89
N LEU A 55 8.77 4.30 11.84
CA LEU A 55 8.74 5.75 12.10
C LEU A 55 9.19 6.54 10.87
N PHE A 56 10.29 6.11 10.25
CA PHE A 56 10.82 6.75 9.05
C PHE A 56 9.84 6.62 7.86
N GLY A 57 9.27 5.43 7.66
CA GLY A 57 8.23 5.18 6.66
C GLY A 57 6.99 6.04 6.87
N ALA A 58 6.54 6.17 8.13
CA ALA A 58 5.42 7.04 8.49
C ALA A 58 5.67 8.51 8.13
N VAL A 59 6.88 9.02 8.41
CA VAL A 59 7.28 10.37 7.99
C VAL A 59 7.26 10.50 6.47
N MET A 60 7.83 9.54 5.72
CA MET A 60 7.84 9.58 4.26
C MET A 60 6.43 9.62 3.68
N VAL A 61 5.55 8.75 4.16
CA VAL A 61 4.14 8.71 3.72
C VAL A 61 3.45 10.03 4.00
N TYR A 62 3.65 10.59 5.19
CA TYR A 62 3.09 11.89 5.56
C TYR A 62 3.51 12.98 4.58
N LEU A 63 4.79 13.01 4.21
CA LEU A 63 5.34 13.98 3.26
C LEU A 63 4.79 13.78 1.83
N VAL A 64 4.67 12.54 1.36
CA VAL A 64 4.06 12.21 0.06
C VAL A 64 2.61 12.69 0.02
N MET A 65 1.85 12.43 1.09
CA MET A 65 0.44 12.75 1.13
C MET A 65 0.15 14.25 1.23
N PHE A 66 1.05 15.07 1.77
CA PHE A 66 0.94 16.52 1.64
C PHE A 66 0.97 16.97 0.18
N SER A 67 1.93 16.45 -0.60
CA SER A 67 2.06 16.77 -2.01
C SER A 67 0.86 16.26 -2.82
N LEU A 68 0.39 15.03 -2.53
CA LEU A 68 -0.79 14.46 -3.17
C LEU A 68 -2.06 15.25 -2.84
N GLY A 69 -2.22 15.67 -1.58
CA GLY A 69 -3.37 16.46 -1.12
C GLY A 69 -3.53 17.76 -1.89
N GLU A 70 -2.44 18.52 -2.09
CA GLU A 70 -2.47 19.75 -2.86
C GLU A 70 -2.90 19.52 -4.31
N LEU A 71 -2.31 18.51 -4.96
CA LEU A 71 -2.64 18.14 -6.33
C LEU A 71 -4.09 17.64 -6.47
N SER A 72 -4.54 16.82 -5.53
CA SER A 72 -5.88 16.20 -5.58
C SER A 72 -7.01 17.19 -5.30
N VAL A 73 -6.75 18.20 -4.46
CA VAL A 73 -7.71 19.27 -4.20
C VAL A 73 -7.78 20.24 -5.40
N ALA A 74 -6.61 20.58 -5.97
CA ALA A 74 -6.55 21.48 -7.13
C ALA A 74 -7.08 20.82 -8.42
N MET A 75 -6.91 19.51 -8.58
CA MET A 75 -7.32 18.75 -9.77
C MET A 75 -7.90 17.38 -9.37
N PRO A 76 -9.18 17.30 -8.98
CA PRO A 76 -9.82 16.06 -8.56
C PRO A 76 -10.16 15.15 -9.75
N VAL A 77 -9.23 14.31 -10.15
CA VAL A 77 -9.35 13.38 -11.28
C VAL A 77 -9.05 11.93 -10.85
N THR A 78 -9.73 10.95 -11.45
CA THR A 78 -9.53 9.51 -11.14
C THR A 78 -8.13 9.02 -11.49
N GLY A 79 -7.46 9.60 -12.49
CA GLY A 79 -6.07 9.28 -12.83
C GLY A 79 -5.06 9.72 -11.78
N SER A 80 -5.41 10.71 -10.95
CA SER A 80 -4.59 11.18 -9.82
C SER A 80 -3.12 11.43 -10.23
N PHE A 81 -2.19 10.83 -9.50
CA PHE A 81 -0.76 11.08 -9.63
C PHE A 81 -0.17 10.77 -11.01
N HIS A 82 -0.73 9.83 -11.80
CA HIS A 82 -0.25 9.62 -13.15
C HIS A 82 -0.67 10.78 -14.08
N THR A 83 -1.91 11.28 -13.96
CA THR A 83 -2.37 12.45 -14.70
C THR A 83 -1.58 13.70 -14.32
N TYR A 84 -1.25 13.86 -13.02
CA TYR A 84 -0.39 14.95 -12.55
C TYR A 84 1.03 14.82 -13.12
N ALA A 85 1.60 13.60 -13.13
CA ALA A 85 2.91 13.35 -13.74
C ALA A 85 2.91 13.61 -15.25
N THR A 86 1.84 13.22 -15.96
CA THR A 86 1.64 13.53 -17.38
C THR A 86 1.69 15.03 -17.65
N LYS A 87 1.01 15.82 -16.82
CA LYS A 87 0.85 17.25 -17.01
C LYS A 87 2.07 18.06 -16.57
N PHE A 88 2.67 17.71 -15.43
CA PHE A 88 3.69 18.54 -14.77
C PHE A 88 5.12 18.01 -14.85
N ILE A 89 5.31 16.78 -15.36
CA ILE A 89 6.64 16.20 -15.61
C ILE A 89 6.78 15.91 -17.10
N SER A 90 6.18 14.84 -17.59
CA SER A 90 6.10 14.51 -19.02
C SER A 90 5.05 13.42 -19.30
N PRO A 91 4.49 13.34 -20.53
CA PRO A 91 3.56 12.29 -20.92
C PRO A 91 4.14 10.88 -20.74
N GLY A 92 5.42 10.68 -21.04
CA GLY A 92 6.11 9.39 -20.84
C GLY A 92 6.20 9.01 -19.36
N THR A 93 6.45 10.00 -18.47
CA THR A 93 6.48 9.75 -17.03
C THR A 93 5.09 9.39 -16.50
N GLY A 94 4.04 10.07 -16.93
CA GLY A 94 2.67 9.71 -16.53
C GLY A 94 2.29 8.32 -16.97
N PHE A 95 2.61 7.93 -18.21
CA PHE A 95 2.41 6.58 -18.72
C PHE A 95 3.16 5.54 -17.88
N MET A 96 4.44 5.76 -17.61
CA MET A 96 5.28 4.87 -16.80
C MET A 96 4.72 4.73 -15.37
N VAL A 97 4.36 5.84 -14.72
CA VAL A 97 3.80 5.85 -13.36
C VAL A 97 2.51 5.05 -13.27
N ALA A 98 1.61 5.19 -14.25
CA ALA A 98 0.38 4.42 -14.27
C ALA A 98 0.62 2.91 -14.38
N TRP A 99 1.54 2.48 -15.24
CA TRP A 99 1.90 1.08 -15.39
C TRP A 99 2.65 0.52 -14.18
N MET A 100 3.54 1.33 -13.56
CA MET A 100 4.21 0.94 -12.31
C MET A 100 3.20 0.76 -11.17
N TYR A 101 2.21 1.65 -11.05
CA TYR A 101 1.19 1.51 -10.02
C TYR A 101 0.24 0.34 -10.29
N TRP A 102 -0.12 0.09 -11.55
CA TRP A 102 -0.83 -1.12 -11.93
C TRP A 102 -0.04 -2.38 -11.57
N LEU A 103 1.25 -2.43 -11.91
CA LEU A 103 2.15 -3.54 -11.54
C LEU A 103 2.20 -3.72 -10.01
N CYS A 104 2.34 -2.62 -9.26
CA CYS A 104 2.32 -2.64 -7.80
C CYS A 104 1.11 -3.44 -7.29
N TRP A 105 -0.09 -3.10 -7.72
CA TRP A 105 -1.30 -3.74 -7.22
C TRP A 105 -1.52 -5.15 -7.74
N VAL A 106 -1.16 -5.45 -8.98
CA VAL A 106 -1.22 -6.81 -9.51
C VAL A 106 -0.33 -7.77 -8.71
N VAL A 107 0.89 -7.33 -8.41
CA VAL A 107 1.85 -8.12 -7.63
C VAL A 107 1.47 -8.15 -6.15
N ALA A 108 0.98 -7.03 -5.60
CA ALA A 108 0.46 -6.97 -4.24
C ALA A 108 -0.73 -7.91 -4.04
N LEU A 109 -1.68 -7.97 -4.98
CA LEU A 109 -2.79 -8.92 -4.95
C LEU A 109 -2.30 -10.37 -4.87
N ALA A 110 -1.32 -10.73 -5.68
CA ALA A 110 -0.73 -12.08 -5.65
C ALA A 110 -0.09 -12.36 -4.28
N SER A 111 0.72 -11.43 -3.73
CA SER A 111 1.32 -11.59 -2.41
C SER A 111 0.27 -11.70 -1.29
N GLN A 112 -0.83 -10.97 -1.41
CA GLN A 112 -1.94 -11.04 -0.46
C GLN A 112 -2.68 -12.39 -0.53
N PHE A 113 -2.94 -12.92 -1.73
CA PHE A 113 -3.56 -14.24 -1.87
C PHE A 113 -2.65 -15.36 -1.36
N VAL A 114 -1.34 -15.28 -1.62
CA VAL A 114 -0.37 -16.23 -1.05
C VAL A 114 -0.35 -16.11 0.47
N GLY A 115 -0.23 -14.90 1.02
CA GLY A 115 -0.24 -14.67 2.47
C GLY A 115 -1.54 -15.12 3.14
N ALA A 116 -2.70 -14.86 2.53
CA ALA A 116 -3.99 -15.36 3.02
C ALA A 116 -4.05 -16.89 3.02
N ALA A 117 -3.49 -17.54 1.99
CA ALA A 117 -3.43 -18.97 1.89
C ALA A 117 -2.48 -19.60 2.93
N GLN A 118 -1.35 -18.95 3.23
CA GLN A 118 -0.45 -19.35 4.32
C GLN A 118 -1.16 -19.32 5.69
N LEU A 119 -1.99 -18.29 5.96
CA LEU A 119 -2.77 -18.22 7.18
C LEU A 119 -3.79 -19.39 7.31
N MET A 120 -4.32 -19.88 6.19
CA MET A 120 -5.22 -21.04 6.19
C MET A 120 -4.50 -22.34 6.57
N GLN A 121 -3.20 -22.45 6.38
CA GLN A 121 -2.42 -23.64 6.76
C GLN A 121 -2.41 -23.90 8.27
N ARG A 122 -2.67 -22.87 9.11
CA ARG A 122 -2.86 -23.05 10.55
C ARG A 122 -4.03 -24.02 10.86
N TRP A 123 -5.09 -23.98 10.06
CA TRP A 123 -6.26 -24.83 10.23
C TRP A 123 -6.29 -26.06 9.30
N PHE A 124 -5.68 -25.92 8.12
CA PHE A 124 -5.68 -26.92 7.06
C PHE A 124 -4.26 -27.17 6.51
N PRO A 125 -3.34 -27.72 7.31
CA PRO A 125 -1.93 -27.83 6.96
C PRO A 125 -1.64 -28.74 5.76
N SER A 126 -2.55 -29.65 5.43
CA SER A 126 -2.41 -30.58 4.29
C SER A 126 -2.88 -30.01 2.95
N VAL A 127 -3.54 -28.86 2.94
CA VAL A 127 -4.07 -28.27 1.71
C VAL A 127 -2.99 -27.37 1.07
N PRO A 128 -2.64 -27.58 -0.22
CA PRO A 128 -1.66 -26.71 -0.90
C PRO A 128 -2.07 -25.25 -0.93
N ILE A 129 -1.10 -24.35 -0.76
CA ILE A 129 -1.29 -22.88 -0.74
C ILE A 129 -2.08 -22.39 -1.97
N TRP A 130 -1.78 -22.89 -3.17
CA TRP A 130 -2.42 -22.45 -4.41
C TRP A 130 -3.93 -22.66 -4.43
N VAL A 131 -4.46 -23.65 -3.69
CA VAL A 131 -5.91 -23.93 -3.61
C VAL A 131 -6.62 -22.76 -2.95
N PHE A 132 -6.19 -22.37 -1.75
CA PHE A 132 -6.78 -21.25 -1.03
C PHE A 132 -6.54 -19.93 -1.75
N ALA A 133 -5.33 -19.71 -2.31
CA ALA A 133 -5.02 -18.52 -3.08
C ALA A 133 -5.97 -18.34 -4.28
N THR A 134 -6.30 -19.44 -4.97
CA THR A 134 -7.28 -19.43 -6.08
C THR A 134 -8.69 -19.11 -5.58
N ILE A 135 -9.12 -19.73 -4.49
CA ILE A 135 -10.44 -19.46 -3.89
C ILE A 135 -10.57 -17.98 -3.53
N PHE A 136 -9.57 -17.39 -2.88
CA PHE A 136 -9.57 -15.99 -2.51
C PHE A 136 -9.54 -15.05 -3.71
N ALA A 137 -8.79 -15.40 -4.76
CA ALA A 137 -8.80 -14.64 -6.00
C ALA A 137 -10.20 -14.59 -6.63
N VAL A 138 -10.92 -15.71 -6.65
CA VAL A 138 -12.31 -15.78 -7.16
C VAL A 138 -13.27 -14.96 -6.29
N ILE A 139 -13.14 -15.05 -4.96
CA ILE A 139 -13.97 -14.28 -4.02
C ILE A 139 -13.76 -12.77 -4.23
N VAL A 140 -12.51 -12.31 -4.25
CA VAL A 140 -12.16 -10.89 -4.42
C VAL A 140 -12.61 -10.38 -5.80
N PHE A 141 -12.44 -11.16 -6.85
CA PHE A 141 -12.96 -10.83 -8.16
C PHE A 141 -14.49 -10.65 -8.13
N GLY A 142 -15.21 -11.61 -7.55
CA GLY A 142 -16.67 -11.57 -7.40
C GLY A 142 -17.15 -10.31 -6.65
N LEU A 143 -16.51 -9.99 -5.52
CA LEU A 143 -16.85 -8.80 -4.73
C LEU A 143 -16.66 -7.50 -5.52
N ASN A 144 -15.63 -7.41 -6.35
CA ASN A 144 -15.36 -6.24 -7.19
C ASN A 144 -16.33 -6.10 -8.40
N THR A 145 -17.14 -7.09 -8.69
CA THR A 145 -18.20 -6.98 -9.71
C THR A 145 -19.44 -6.24 -9.21
N LEU A 146 -19.56 -6.06 -7.90
CA LEU A 146 -20.67 -5.35 -7.25
C LEU A 146 -20.60 -3.83 -7.54
N SER A 147 -21.68 -3.11 -7.27
CA SER A 147 -21.70 -1.65 -7.46
C SER A 147 -20.74 -0.92 -6.49
N VAL A 148 -20.29 0.27 -6.92
CA VAL A 148 -19.39 1.13 -6.11
C VAL A 148 -19.97 1.40 -4.72
N GLY A 149 -21.27 1.64 -4.61
CA GLY A 149 -21.92 1.89 -3.31
C GLY A 149 -21.93 0.66 -2.38
N TRP A 150 -22.11 -0.57 -2.93
CA TRP A 150 -21.97 -1.81 -2.17
C TRP A 150 -20.53 -2.05 -1.74
N PHE A 151 -19.59 -1.83 -2.65
CA PHE A 151 -18.15 -1.91 -2.38
C PHE A 151 -17.75 -0.99 -1.21
N ALA A 152 -18.15 0.29 -1.26
CA ALA A 152 -17.83 1.26 -0.21
C ALA A 152 -18.39 0.85 1.17
N LYS A 153 -19.61 0.31 1.23
CA LYS A 153 -20.21 -0.19 2.48
C LYS A 153 -19.51 -1.44 3.03
N ALA A 154 -19.18 -2.38 2.17
CA ALA A 154 -18.46 -3.58 2.56
C ALA A 154 -17.06 -3.24 3.09
N GLU A 155 -16.36 -2.33 2.40
CA GLU A 155 -15.03 -1.87 2.80
C GLU A 155 -15.07 -1.06 4.12
N ASP A 156 -16.11 -0.24 4.35
CA ASP A 156 -16.32 0.46 5.64
C ASP A 156 -16.46 -0.54 6.81
N ALA A 157 -17.23 -1.61 6.62
CA ALA A 157 -17.42 -2.65 7.65
C ALA A 157 -16.11 -3.43 7.91
N LEU A 158 -15.47 -3.94 6.86
CA LEU A 158 -14.24 -4.73 6.97
C LEU A 158 -13.07 -3.89 7.53
N SER A 159 -12.93 -2.65 7.11
CA SER A 159 -11.89 -1.74 7.62
C SER A 159 -12.13 -1.37 9.09
N SER A 160 -13.38 -1.26 9.52
CA SER A 160 -13.71 -1.05 10.95
C SER A 160 -13.25 -2.23 11.80
N ILE A 161 -13.47 -3.48 11.35
CA ILE A 161 -13.00 -4.69 12.05
C ILE A 161 -11.48 -4.67 12.21
N LYS A 162 -10.72 -4.31 11.17
CA LYS A 162 -9.25 -4.21 11.22
C LYS A 162 -8.80 -3.19 12.27
N VAL A 163 -9.43 -2.01 12.31
CA VAL A 163 -9.12 -0.94 13.26
C VAL A 163 -9.31 -1.41 14.68
N TYR A 164 -10.45 -2.04 14.99
CA TYR A 164 -10.72 -2.56 16.34
C TYR A 164 -9.77 -3.71 16.70
N ALA A 165 -9.44 -4.59 15.77
CA ALA A 165 -8.53 -5.70 16.02
C ALA A 165 -7.10 -5.22 16.34
N ILE A 166 -6.58 -4.25 15.58
CA ILE A 166 -5.26 -3.65 15.85
C ILE A 166 -5.28 -2.92 17.20
N ALA A 167 -6.34 -2.15 17.50
CA ALA A 167 -6.47 -1.49 18.79
C ALA A 167 -6.49 -2.50 19.96
N ALA A 168 -7.25 -3.59 19.83
CA ALA A 168 -7.27 -4.65 20.82
C ALA A 168 -5.90 -5.33 20.97
N PHE A 169 -5.20 -5.60 19.86
CA PHE A 169 -3.84 -6.16 19.89
C PHE A 169 -2.85 -5.23 20.60
N ILE A 170 -2.89 -3.92 20.32
CA ILE A 170 -2.04 -2.93 21.00
C ILE A 170 -2.32 -2.92 22.51
N VAL A 171 -3.59 -2.95 22.91
CA VAL A 171 -3.97 -2.99 24.34
C VAL A 171 -3.48 -4.27 25.00
N LEU A 172 -3.80 -5.45 24.44
CA LEU A 172 -3.40 -6.75 25.02
C LEU A 172 -1.88 -6.88 25.09
N GLY A 173 -1.18 -6.52 24.00
CA GLY A 173 0.27 -6.55 23.97
C GLY A 173 0.91 -5.58 24.97
N THR A 174 0.34 -4.38 25.13
CA THR A 174 0.81 -3.42 26.15
C THR A 174 0.63 -3.98 27.56
N LEU A 175 -0.51 -4.61 27.87
CA LEU A 175 -0.75 -5.25 29.15
C LEU A 175 0.24 -6.40 29.41
N ALA A 176 0.59 -7.17 28.37
CA ALA A 176 1.62 -8.22 28.46
C ALA A 176 3.03 -7.62 28.68
N ILE A 177 3.41 -6.55 27.99
CA ILE A 177 4.68 -5.84 28.18
C ILE A 177 4.87 -5.44 29.65
N PHE A 178 3.83 -4.92 30.29
CA PHE A 178 3.90 -4.50 31.69
C PHE A 178 3.64 -5.62 32.70
N GLY A 179 3.50 -6.89 32.26
CA GLY A 179 3.32 -8.04 33.12
C GLY A 179 1.94 -8.12 33.80
N ILE A 180 0.95 -7.37 33.32
CA ILE A 180 -0.44 -7.46 33.77
C ILE A 180 -1.10 -8.72 33.22
N LEU A 181 -0.77 -9.09 31.96
CA LEU A 181 -1.12 -10.37 31.37
C LEU A 181 0.09 -11.31 31.39
N PRO A 182 -0.14 -12.64 31.53
CA PRO A 182 0.92 -13.63 31.41
C PRO A 182 1.54 -13.57 30.02
N PHE A 183 2.84 -13.89 29.93
CA PHE A 183 3.54 -14.03 28.67
C PHE A 183 4.47 -15.25 28.76
N GLU A 184 4.29 -16.21 27.86
CA GLU A 184 5.05 -17.47 27.88
C GLU A 184 6.57 -17.19 27.76
N GLY A 185 7.36 -17.93 28.53
CA GLY A 185 8.81 -17.83 28.56
C GLY A 185 9.38 -16.77 29.51
N THR A 186 8.54 -16.02 30.23
CA THR A 186 9.02 -15.05 31.23
C THR A 186 8.25 -15.16 32.55
N ASN A 187 8.98 -15.12 33.68
CA ASN A 187 8.39 -15.04 35.04
C ASN A 187 8.28 -13.58 35.53
N ALA A 188 8.73 -12.62 34.74
CA ALA A 188 8.69 -11.19 35.05
C ALA A 188 8.15 -10.42 33.84
N ALA A 189 7.75 -9.17 34.07
CA ALA A 189 7.29 -8.28 32.99
C ALA A 189 8.38 -8.17 31.90
N PRO A 190 8.07 -8.46 30.61
CA PRO A 190 9.03 -8.36 29.51
C PRO A 190 9.62 -6.96 29.37
N LEU A 191 8.78 -5.94 29.60
CA LEU A 191 9.08 -4.53 29.38
C LEU A 191 9.61 -4.31 27.94
N PHE A 192 10.59 -3.42 27.80
CA PHE A 192 11.23 -3.10 26.52
C PHE A 192 12.59 -3.79 26.35
N ASN A 193 12.89 -4.82 27.16
CA ASN A 193 14.18 -5.47 27.13
C ASN A 193 14.52 -6.09 25.77
N ASN A 194 13.52 -6.67 25.09
CA ASN A 194 13.73 -7.26 23.77
C ASN A 194 14.15 -6.24 22.72
N ILE A 195 13.71 -4.97 22.84
CA ILE A 195 14.05 -3.91 21.87
C ILE A 195 15.55 -3.69 21.78
N THR A 196 16.29 -3.85 22.89
CA THR A 196 17.72 -3.57 23.00
C THR A 196 18.57 -4.80 23.22
N SER A 197 17.99 -5.98 23.41
CA SER A 197 18.69 -7.24 23.77
C SER A 197 19.79 -7.64 22.76
N ASN A 198 19.59 -7.37 21.48
CA ASN A 198 20.53 -7.66 20.40
C ASN A 198 21.35 -6.42 19.98
N GLY A 199 21.38 -5.36 20.80
CA GLY A 199 21.87 -4.04 20.42
C GLY A 199 20.81 -3.23 19.64
N LEU A 200 21.04 -1.92 19.47
CA LEU A 200 20.09 -1.04 18.81
C LEU A 200 19.91 -1.40 17.33
N LEU A 201 20.99 -1.65 16.61
CA LEU A 201 20.98 -2.02 15.18
C LEU A 201 21.92 -3.22 14.98
N PRO A 202 21.45 -4.45 15.22
CA PRO A 202 22.30 -5.65 15.14
C PRO A 202 22.92 -5.85 13.74
N ASN A 203 22.22 -5.45 12.69
CA ASN A 203 22.70 -5.49 11.30
C ASN A 203 23.12 -4.10 10.78
N GLY A 204 23.38 -3.15 11.68
CA GLY A 204 23.81 -1.79 11.37
C GLY A 204 22.75 -0.99 10.58
N LEU A 205 23.17 0.16 10.03
CA LEU A 205 22.31 0.99 9.17
C LEU A 205 21.90 0.28 7.90
N VAL A 206 22.70 -0.68 7.42
CA VAL A 206 22.38 -1.48 6.23
C VAL A 206 21.10 -2.28 6.47
N GLY A 207 20.97 -2.96 7.62
CA GLY A 207 19.77 -3.70 7.98
C GLY A 207 18.53 -2.80 8.06
N LEU A 208 18.65 -1.57 8.56
CA LEU A 208 17.57 -0.61 8.61
C LEU A 208 17.14 -0.13 7.20
N ILE A 209 18.11 0.20 6.35
CA ILE A 209 17.80 0.73 5.01
C ILE A 209 17.26 -0.38 4.11
N SER A 210 17.75 -1.60 4.25
CA SER A 210 17.33 -2.75 3.43
C SER A 210 15.85 -3.11 3.60
N VAL A 211 15.25 -2.88 4.77
CA VAL A 211 13.83 -3.16 5.01
C VAL A 211 12.88 -2.08 4.53
N MET A 212 13.39 -0.93 4.04
CA MET A 212 12.55 0.21 3.69
C MET A 212 11.54 -0.07 2.58
N LEU A 213 11.83 -0.98 1.64
CA LEU A 213 10.83 -1.39 0.64
C LEU A 213 9.64 -2.11 1.27
N SER A 214 9.90 -3.05 2.18
CA SER A 214 8.85 -3.76 2.90
C SER A 214 8.02 -2.80 3.76
N VAL A 215 8.67 -1.81 4.38
CA VAL A 215 7.99 -0.77 5.14
C VAL A 215 7.15 0.13 4.21
N ASN A 216 7.69 0.56 3.08
CA ASN A 216 6.94 1.36 2.11
C ASN A 216 5.75 0.56 1.53
N TYR A 217 5.95 -0.73 1.26
CA TYR A 217 4.85 -1.63 0.89
C TYR A 217 3.79 -1.72 1.99
N ALA A 218 4.18 -1.79 3.26
CA ALA A 218 3.23 -1.83 4.38
C ALA A 218 2.36 -0.56 4.45
N PHE A 219 2.87 0.60 4.04
CA PHE A 219 2.12 1.85 3.96
C PHE A 219 1.43 2.08 2.61
N SER A 220 1.66 1.23 1.58
CA SER A 220 1.01 1.38 0.27
C SER A 220 -0.51 1.25 0.39
N GLY A 221 -1.23 2.04 -0.40
CA GLY A 221 -2.68 2.15 -0.33
C GLY A 221 -3.19 3.50 0.21
N VAL A 222 -2.36 4.26 0.95
CA VAL A 222 -2.73 5.62 1.40
C VAL A 222 -3.03 6.54 0.23
N GLU A 223 -2.32 6.39 -0.86
CA GLU A 223 -2.46 7.16 -2.11
C GLU A 223 -3.76 6.87 -2.87
N MET A 224 -4.50 5.82 -2.51
CA MET A 224 -5.83 5.53 -3.08
C MET A 224 -6.82 6.67 -2.85
N ILE A 225 -6.65 7.46 -1.79
CA ILE A 225 -7.42 8.70 -1.60
C ILE A 225 -7.36 9.57 -2.85
N GLY A 226 -6.18 9.70 -3.46
CA GLY A 226 -6.02 10.45 -4.70
C GLY A 226 -6.80 9.86 -5.87
N ILE A 227 -6.80 8.54 -6.05
CA ILE A 227 -7.52 7.87 -7.14
C ILE A 227 -9.03 8.01 -6.97
N ALA A 228 -9.52 7.87 -5.75
CA ALA A 228 -10.94 7.95 -5.44
C ALA A 228 -11.50 9.39 -5.46
N THR A 229 -10.66 10.42 -5.65
CA THR A 229 -11.14 11.82 -5.74
C THR A 229 -12.10 12.06 -6.89
N GLY A 230 -11.93 11.33 -8.01
CA GLY A 230 -12.85 11.40 -9.15
C GLY A 230 -14.25 10.84 -8.87
N GLU A 231 -14.39 10.00 -7.85
CA GLU A 231 -15.64 9.37 -7.39
C GLU A 231 -16.17 10.01 -6.10
N THR A 232 -15.58 11.14 -5.66
CA THR A 232 -15.90 11.83 -4.40
C THR A 232 -16.88 12.98 -4.61
N ASP A 233 -17.83 13.10 -3.69
CA ASP A 233 -18.88 14.13 -3.67
C ASP A 233 -18.27 15.43 -3.19
N ASN A 234 -17.63 16.11 -2.98
CA ASN A 234 -16.97 17.34 -2.53
C ASN A 234 -15.49 17.11 -2.20
N PRO A 235 -14.68 16.90 -3.22
CA PRO A 235 -13.27 16.54 -3.03
C PRO A 235 -12.48 17.60 -2.27
N GLN A 236 -12.81 18.90 -2.42
CA GLN A 236 -12.14 20.01 -1.74
C GLN A 236 -12.20 19.91 -0.20
N LYS A 237 -13.29 19.37 0.34
CA LYS A 237 -13.45 19.14 1.78
C LYS A 237 -13.10 17.73 2.20
N ALA A 238 -13.55 16.75 1.42
CA ALA A 238 -13.40 15.34 1.76
C ALA A 238 -11.94 14.86 1.72
N VAL A 239 -11.16 15.30 0.74
CA VAL A 239 -9.77 14.85 0.56
C VAL A 239 -8.85 15.31 1.71
N PRO A 240 -8.79 16.61 2.08
CA PRO A 240 -7.96 17.04 3.20
C PRO A 240 -8.34 16.34 4.53
N GLN A 241 -9.63 16.17 4.77
CA GLN A 241 -10.12 15.49 5.97
C GLN A 241 -9.72 14.00 5.98
N ALA A 242 -9.89 13.30 4.86
CA ALA A 242 -9.50 11.90 4.71
C ALA A 242 -7.99 11.73 4.90
N ILE A 243 -7.16 12.56 4.26
CA ILE A 243 -5.70 12.52 4.42
C ILE A 243 -5.32 12.70 5.89
N LYS A 244 -5.81 13.75 6.55
CA LYS A 244 -5.46 14.04 7.94
C LYS A 244 -5.86 12.91 8.88
N SER A 245 -7.07 12.37 8.75
CA SER A 245 -7.58 11.31 9.64
C SER A 245 -6.90 9.97 9.36
N THR A 246 -6.71 9.61 8.08
CA THR A 246 -6.08 8.35 7.69
C THR A 246 -4.63 8.28 8.13
N ILE A 247 -3.84 9.32 7.82
CA ILE A 247 -2.41 9.31 8.17
C ILE A 247 -2.24 9.31 9.69
N GLY A 248 -2.98 10.14 10.42
CA GLY A 248 -2.90 10.17 11.87
C GLY A 248 -3.18 8.80 12.50
N LEU A 249 -4.22 8.12 12.04
CA LEU A 249 -4.58 6.80 12.53
C LEU A 249 -3.55 5.73 12.13
N LEU A 250 -3.10 5.72 10.87
CA LEU A 250 -2.13 4.74 10.39
C LEU A 250 -0.77 4.89 11.07
N VAL A 251 -0.27 6.12 11.24
CA VAL A 251 1.00 6.37 11.94
C VAL A 251 0.93 5.85 13.37
N ILE A 252 -0.12 6.19 14.10
CA ILE A 252 -0.30 5.74 15.49
C ILE A 252 -0.39 4.22 15.53
N PHE A 253 -1.24 3.61 14.72
CA PHE A 253 -1.46 2.17 14.75
C PHE A 253 -0.22 1.38 14.31
N PHE A 254 0.44 1.78 13.24
CA PHE A 254 1.61 1.06 12.75
C PHE A 254 2.77 1.17 13.74
N VAL A 255 3.07 2.37 14.21
CA VAL A 255 4.18 2.57 15.14
C VAL A 255 3.93 1.85 16.46
N LEU A 256 2.75 2.02 17.07
CA LEU A 256 2.43 1.33 18.32
C LEU A 256 2.41 -0.19 18.16
N THR A 257 1.87 -0.70 17.05
CA THR A 257 1.90 -2.14 16.76
C THR A 257 3.33 -2.66 16.67
N ILE A 258 4.20 -1.97 15.94
CA ILE A 258 5.60 -2.38 15.81
C ILE A 258 6.33 -2.27 17.14
N VAL A 259 6.06 -1.28 17.97
CA VAL A 259 6.59 -1.20 19.34
C VAL A 259 6.17 -2.41 20.16
N VAL A 260 4.90 -2.81 20.11
CA VAL A 260 4.41 -4.01 20.81
C VAL A 260 5.11 -5.27 20.29
N LEU A 261 5.13 -5.47 18.97
CA LEU A 261 5.80 -6.62 18.36
C LEU A 261 7.29 -6.66 18.71
N ALA A 262 8.00 -5.54 18.57
CA ALA A 262 9.41 -5.42 18.89
C ALA A 262 9.74 -5.67 20.38
N SER A 263 8.77 -5.39 21.27
CA SER A 263 8.94 -5.64 22.71
C SER A 263 8.75 -7.10 23.08
N LEU A 264 7.86 -7.82 22.38
CA LEU A 264 7.42 -9.17 22.74
C LEU A 264 7.94 -10.28 21.83
N LEU A 265 8.29 -9.98 20.57
CA LEU A 265 8.76 -10.96 19.60
C LEU A 265 10.29 -10.90 19.43
N PRO A 266 11.04 -11.94 19.84
CA PRO A 266 12.48 -12.03 19.62
C PRO A 266 12.82 -12.05 18.12
N MET A 267 13.96 -11.45 17.75
CA MET A 267 14.46 -11.42 16.37
C MET A 267 14.58 -12.83 15.75
N SER A 268 14.92 -13.84 16.56
CA SER A 268 15.09 -15.24 16.14
C SER A 268 13.77 -15.94 15.76
N GLU A 269 12.65 -15.45 16.26
CA GLU A 269 11.32 -16.02 16.00
C GLU A 269 10.55 -15.21 14.96
N ALA A 270 11.04 -14.03 14.61
CA ALA A 270 10.40 -13.16 13.62
C ALA A 270 10.65 -13.69 12.20
N GLY A 271 9.62 -13.67 11.37
CA GLY A 271 9.66 -14.15 9.98
C GLY A 271 8.39 -13.82 9.21
N VAL A 272 8.18 -14.52 8.09
CA VAL A 272 6.97 -14.37 7.26
C VAL A 272 6.11 -15.65 7.18
N THR A 273 6.56 -16.73 7.79
CA THR A 273 5.86 -18.03 7.79
C THR A 273 4.61 -18.03 8.67
N GLU A 274 4.66 -17.29 9.78
CA GLU A 274 3.52 -17.03 10.65
C GLU A 274 3.35 -15.54 10.89
N ALA A 275 2.11 -15.11 11.08
CA ALA A 275 1.84 -13.71 11.39
C ALA A 275 2.36 -13.35 12.79
N PRO A 276 3.24 -12.35 12.94
CA PRO A 276 3.78 -11.93 14.24
C PRO A 276 2.72 -11.65 15.30
N PHE A 277 1.58 -11.16 14.90
CA PHE A 277 0.42 -10.90 15.77
C PHE A 277 -0.13 -12.18 16.40
N VAL A 278 -0.21 -13.26 15.61
CA VAL A 278 -0.70 -14.57 16.05
C VAL A 278 0.28 -15.15 17.06
N LEU A 279 1.59 -15.12 16.76
CA LEU A 279 2.67 -15.59 17.65
C LEU A 279 2.64 -14.88 19.01
N VAL A 280 2.45 -13.56 19.03
CA VAL A 280 2.37 -12.79 20.29
C VAL A 280 1.12 -13.21 21.10
N LEU A 281 -0.04 -13.39 20.45
CA LEU A 281 -1.27 -13.78 21.14
C LEU A 281 -1.23 -15.23 21.62
N ASP A 282 -0.59 -16.14 20.90
CA ASP A 282 -0.32 -17.50 21.37
C ASP A 282 0.47 -17.48 22.69
N LYS A 283 1.54 -16.63 22.76
CA LYS A 283 2.35 -16.48 23.96
C LYS A 283 1.63 -15.78 25.14
N ILE A 284 0.63 -14.94 24.89
CA ILE A 284 -0.24 -14.39 25.92
C ILE A 284 -1.16 -15.48 26.51
N GLY A 285 -1.45 -16.52 25.74
CA GLY A 285 -2.12 -17.72 26.23
C GLY A 285 -3.64 -17.61 26.43
N PHE A 286 -4.30 -16.60 25.83
CA PHE A 286 -5.76 -16.57 25.84
C PHE A 286 -6.33 -17.61 24.89
N PRO A 287 -7.27 -18.47 25.35
CA PRO A 287 -7.88 -19.47 24.50
C PRO A 287 -8.47 -18.87 23.23
N TYR A 288 -8.13 -19.44 22.08
CA TYR A 288 -8.62 -19.04 20.75
C TYR A 288 -8.25 -17.63 20.29
N ALA A 289 -7.52 -16.81 21.08
CA ALA A 289 -7.19 -15.43 20.69
C ALA A 289 -6.35 -15.39 19.41
N ALA A 290 -5.40 -16.29 19.28
CA ALA A 290 -4.57 -16.41 18.08
C ALA A 290 -5.38 -16.83 16.85
N ASP A 291 -6.32 -17.78 16.99
CA ASP A 291 -7.18 -18.22 15.89
C ASP A 291 -8.15 -17.11 15.45
N ILE A 292 -8.72 -16.39 16.42
CA ILE A 292 -9.55 -15.21 16.14
C ILE A 292 -8.72 -14.15 15.40
N MET A 293 -7.51 -13.87 15.85
CA MET A 293 -6.61 -12.90 15.18
C MET A 293 -6.24 -13.38 13.78
N ASN A 294 -5.92 -14.67 13.61
CA ASN A 294 -5.62 -15.24 12.31
C ASN A 294 -6.80 -15.08 11.33
N PHE A 295 -8.03 -15.31 11.79
CA PHE A 295 -9.23 -15.07 11.00
C PHE A 295 -9.44 -13.59 10.66
N ILE A 296 -9.19 -12.67 11.61
CA ILE A 296 -9.29 -11.23 11.38
C ILE A 296 -8.24 -10.78 10.37
N ILE A 297 -6.99 -11.26 10.47
CA ILE A 297 -5.93 -10.98 9.51
C ILE A 297 -6.34 -11.46 8.11
N LEU A 298 -6.90 -12.66 8.00
CA LEU A 298 -7.41 -13.20 6.74
C LEU A 298 -8.44 -12.25 6.10
N THR A 299 -9.45 -11.83 6.86
CA THR A 299 -10.47 -10.89 6.37
C THR A 299 -9.85 -9.53 6.00
N ALA A 300 -8.85 -9.09 6.76
CA ALA A 300 -8.12 -7.85 6.48
C ALA A 300 -7.36 -7.91 5.15
N ILE A 301 -6.68 -9.01 4.88
CA ILE A 301 -5.95 -9.24 3.63
C ILE A 301 -6.91 -9.27 2.45
N LEU A 302 -8.05 -9.95 2.58
CA LEU A 302 -9.06 -10.01 1.51
C LEU A 302 -9.66 -8.63 1.20
N SER A 303 -9.93 -7.81 2.23
CA SER A 303 -10.38 -6.45 2.05
C SER A 303 -9.31 -5.58 1.36
N ALA A 304 -8.04 -5.67 1.77
CA ALA A 304 -6.96 -4.95 1.09
C ALA A 304 -6.81 -5.38 -0.38
N SER A 305 -7.02 -6.67 -0.67
CA SER A 305 -7.04 -7.20 -2.05
C SER A 305 -8.19 -6.60 -2.86
N THR A 306 -9.37 -6.45 -2.25
CA THR A 306 -10.55 -5.85 -2.89
C THR A 306 -10.27 -4.40 -3.28
N SER A 307 -9.68 -3.61 -2.38
CA SER A 307 -9.24 -2.22 -2.65
C SER A 307 -8.13 -2.16 -3.71
N GLY A 308 -7.19 -3.10 -3.71
CA GLY A 308 -6.13 -3.19 -4.71
C GLY A 308 -6.63 -3.46 -6.13
N LEU A 309 -7.60 -4.37 -6.28
CA LEU A 309 -8.23 -4.65 -7.57
C LEU A 309 -9.06 -3.45 -8.06
N TYR A 310 -9.73 -2.75 -7.15
CA TYR A 310 -10.38 -1.47 -7.42
C TYR A 310 -9.37 -0.46 -8.00
N ALA A 311 -8.25 -0.21 -7.33
CA ALA A 311 -7.25 0.77 -7.73
C ALA A 311 -6.57 0.42 -9.08
N SER A 312 -6.16 -0.83 -9.26
CA SER A 312 -5.51 -1.30 -10.50
C SER A 312 -6.42 -1.16 -11.72
N SER A 313 -7.71 -1.47 -11.58
CA SER A 313 -8.66 -1.37 -12.68
C SER A 313 -8.96 0.08 -13.09
N ARG A 314 -9.00 1.03 -12.12
CA ARG A 314 -9.18 2.46 -12.39
C ARG A 314 -7.94 3.08 -13.04
N MET A 315 -6.77 2.60 -12.70
CA MET A 315 -5.53 3.06 -13.34
C MET A 315 -5.52 2.71 -14.83
N LEU A 316 -5.90 1.49 -15.19
CA LEU A 316 -6.05 1.09 -16.61
C LEU A 316 -7.15 1.87 -17.32
N TRP A 317 -8.27 2.11 -16.64
CA TRP A 317 -9.35 2.94 -17.18
C TRP A 317 -8.85 4.36 -17.49
N SER A 318 -8.11 4.97 -16.56
CA SER A 318 -7.59 6.33 -16.74
C SER A 318 -6.60 6.43 -17.90
N LEU A 319 -5.66 5.49 -18.03
CA LEU A 319 -4.76 5.40 -19.19
C LEU A 319 -5.53 5.29 -20.51
N ALA A 320 -6.60 4.49 -20.54
CA ALA A 320 -7.42 4.32 -21.72
C ALA A 320 -8.23 5.59 -22.06
N ASN A 321 -8.74 6.28 -21.02
CA ASN A 321 -9.47 7.52 -21.16
C ASN A 321 -8.58 8.65 -21.69
N GLU A 322 -7.33 8.69 -21.31
CA GLU A 322 -6.32 9.61 -21.85
C GLU A 322 -5.78 9.19 -23.24
N GLY A 323 -6.27 8.08 -23.80
CA GLY A 323 -5.88 7.58 -25.12
C GLY A 323 -4.49 6.94 -25.17
N MET A 324 -3.88 6.66 -24.03
CA MET A 324 -2.55 6.08 -23.94
C MET A 324 -2.52 4.56 -24.19
N ILE A 325 -3.67 3.89 -24.00
CA ILE A 325 -3.88 2.47 -24.29
C ILE A 325 -5.22 2.25 -25.01
N SER A 326 -5.59 0.99 -25.26
CA SER A 326 -6.84 0.66 -25.97
C SER A 326 -8.09 1.28 -25.34
N LYS A 327 -8.88 2.01 -26.13
CA LYS A 327 -10.18 2.59 -25.73
C LYS A 327 -11.21 1.56 -25.26
N GLU A 328 -11.00 0.29 -25.54
CA GLU A 328 -11.86 -0.79 -25.05
C GLU A 328 -11.88 -0.89 -23.52
N LEU A 329 -10.83 -0.41 -22.83
CA LEU A 329 -10.72 -0.40 -21.38
C LEU A 329 -11.47 0.77 -20.72
N VAL A 330 -11.96 1.76 -21.50
CA VAL A 330 -12.81 2.85 -20.97
C VAL A 330 -14.22 2.35 -20.64
N LYS A 331 -14.64 1.23 -21.23
CA LYS A 331 -16.01 0.72 -21.05
C LYS A 331 -16.26 0.29 -19.61
N ILE A 332 -17.22 0.94 -18.97
CA ILE A 332 -17.76 0.57 -17.66
C ILE A 332 -19.07 -0.19 -17.82
N ASN A 333 -19.38 -1.11 -16.91
CA ASN A 333 -20.64 -1.83 -16.91
C ASN A 333 -21.76 -0.99 -16.23
N LYS A 334 -22.99 -1.51 -16.20
CA LYS A 334 -24.16 -0.86 -15.56
C LYS A 334 -23.99 -0.56 -14.06
N HIS A 335 -23.00 -1.15 -13.42
CA HIS A 335 -22.68 -0.98 -12.00
C HIS A 335 -21.51 0.01 -11.77
N GLY A 336 -21.01 0.69 -12.80
CA GLY A 336 -19.88 1.61 -12.71
C GLY A 336 -18.51 0.92 -12.61
N VAL A 337 -18.39 -0.36 -13.01
CA VAL A 337 -17.17 -1.15 -12.87
C VAL A 337 -16.45 -1.31 -14.21
N PRO A 338 -15.13 -1.00 -14.31
CA PRO A 338 -14.33 -1.21 -15.51
C PRO A 338 -13.90 -2.68 -15.65
N MET A 339 -14.86 -3.56 -15.99
CA MET A 339 -14.69 -5.03 -16.01
C MET A 339 -13.45 -5.50 -16.80
N ARG A 340 -13.17 -4.87 -17.96
CA ARG A 340 -12.03 -5.27 -18.80
C ARG A 340 -10.69 -4.97 -18.13
N GLY A 341 -10.59 -3.82 -17.48
CA GLY A 341 -9.40 -3.46 -16.69
C GLY A 341 -9.21 -4.42 -15.50
N MET A 342 -10.31 -4.80 -14.85
CA MET A 342 -10.30 -5.76 -13.75
C MET A 342 -9.86 -7.16 -14.20
N ILE A 343 -10.38 -7.67 -15.33
CA ILE A 343 -9.96 -8.96 -15.91
C ILE A 343 -8.48 -8.94 -16.27
N LEU A 344 -8.00 -7.85 -16.89
CA LEU A 344 -6.58 -7.71 -17.25
C LEU A 344 -5.68 -7.73 -16.02
N SER A 345 -6.09 -7.07 -14.92
CA SER A 345 -5.37 -7.12 -13.65
C SER A 345 -5.34 -8.53 -13.06
N MET A 346 -6.45 -9.28 -13.15
CA MET A 346 -6.49 -10.67 -12.67
C MET A 346 -5.63 -11.62 -13.48
N ILE A 347 -5.44 -11.41 -14.79
CA ILE A 347 -4.49 -12.20 -15.59
C ILE A 347 -3.07 -12.07 -15.02
N GLY A 348 -2.63 -10.86 -14.68
CA GLY A 348 -1.34 -10.64 -14.04
C GLY A 348 -1.23 -11.34 -12.69
N VAL A 349 -2.32 -11.33 -11.89
CA VAL A 349 -2.39 -12.09 -10.62
C VAL A 349 -2.23 -13.59 -10.87
N VAL A 350 -2.94 -14.15 -11.85
CA VAL A 350 -2.83 -15.59 -12.17
C VAL A 350 -1.41 -15.97 -12.56
N ILE A 351 -0.72 -15.14 -13.36
CA ILE A 351 0.68 -15.38 -13.71
C ILE A 351 1.57 -15.43 -12.47
N ALA A 352 1.38 -14.48 -11.55
CA ALA A 352 2.15 -14.42 -10.31
C ALA A 352 1.83 -15.61 -9.38
N LEU A 353 0.56 -16.07 -9.32
CA LEU A 353 0.18 -17.26 -8.57
C LEU A 353 0.77 -18.54 -9.17
N ILE A 354 0.84 -18.67 -10.49
CA ILE A 354 1.51 -19.79 -11.13
C ILE A 354 3.00 -19.80 -10.75
N ALA A 355 3.66 -18.64 -10.74
CA ALA A 355 5.05 -18.53 -10.29
C ALA A 355 5.23 -18.96 -8.83
N SER A 356 4.23 -18.77 -7.96
CA SER A 356 4.29 -19.19 -6.56
C SER A 356 4.33 -20.70 -6.37
N ILE A 357 3.84 -21.49 -7.33
CA ILE A 357 3.90 -22.96 -7.27
C ILE A 357 5.34 -23.47 -7.38
N TYR A 358 6.20 -22.73 -8.09
CA TYR A 358 7.59 -23.12 -8.33
C TYR A 358 8.60 -22.52 -7.34
N ALA A 359 8.20 -21.53 -6.54
CA ALA A 359 9.07 -20.77 -5.65
C ALA A 359 8.41 -20.48 -4.29
N GLU A 360 7.78 -21.48 -3.68
CA GLU A 360 6.88 -21.38 -2.53
C GLU A 360 7.50 -20.61 -1.35
N ASP A 361 8.77 -20.88 -1.01
CA ASP A 361 9.44 -20.30 0.16
C ASP A 361 9.89 -18.84 -0.03
N THR A 362 10.13 -18.41 -1.27
CA THR A 362 10.76 -17.12 -1.57
C THR A 362 9.83 -16.12 -2.26
N ILE A 363 8.73 -16.63 -2.84
CA ILE A 363 7.85 -15.85 -3.71
C ILE A 363 7.20 -14.66 -2.97
N PHE A 364 6.79 -14.85 -1.73
CA PHE A 364 6.12 -13.80 -0.96
C PHE A 364 7.00 -12.53 -0.86
N LEU A 365 8.27 -12.70 -0.43
CA LEU A 365 9.21 -11.56 -0.31
C LEU A 365 9.56 -10.95 -1.66
N ALA A 366 9.69 -11.77 -2.70
CA ALA A 366 9.92 -11.28 -4.07
C ALA A 366 8.75 -10.41 -4.55
N LEU A 367 7.52 -10.86 -4.35
CA LEU A 367 6.31 -10.10 -4.71
C LEU A 367 6.22 -8.80 -3.91
N VAL A 368 6.47 -8.85 -2.59
CA VAL A 368 6.51 -7.66 -1.71
C VAL A 368 7.57 -6.67 -2.19
N SER A 369 8.76 -7.16 -2.58
CA SER A 369 9.84 -6.32 -3.08
C SER A 369 9.47 -5.62 -4.41
N ILE A 370 8.87 -6.36 -5.36
CA ILE A 370 8.43 -5.77 -6.64
C ILE A 370 7.33 -4.73 -6.40
N ALA A 371 6.34 -5.04 -5.55
CA ALA A 371 5.27 -4.11 -5.21
C ALA A 371 5.81 -2.87 -4.48
N GLY A 372 6.72 -3.05 -3.51
CA GLY A 372 7.38 -1.98 -2.79
C GLY A 372 8.21 -1.06 -3.69
N PHE A 373 8.96 -1.62 -4.63
CA PHE A 373 9.67 -0.82 -5.64
C PHE A 373 8.70 -0.03 -6.50
N ALA A 374 7.66 -0.67 -7.00
CA ALA A 374 6.70 -0.06 -7.90
C ALA A 374 5.91 1.10 -7.25
N VAL A 375 5.51 0.95 -5.98
CA VAL A 375 4.83 2.04 -5.25
C VAL A 375 5.78 3.20 -4.97
N VAL A 376 7.04 2.94 -4.64
CA VAL A 376 8.03 4.01 -4.39
C VAL A 376 8.26 4.83 -5.66
N ILE A 377 8.30 4.20 -6.84
CA ILE A 377 8.37 4.93 -8.13
C ILE A 377 7.13 5.80 -8.35
N ALA A 378 5.93 5.28 -8.05
CA ALA A 378 4.71 6.08 -8.14
C ALA A 378 4.71 7.24 -7.14
N TRP A 379 5.18 7.01 -5.90
CA TRP A 379 5.30 8.06 -4.89
C TRP A 379 6.34 9.12 -5.24
N LEU A 380 7.44 8.77 -5.93
CA LEU A 380 8.42 9.75 -6.41
C LEU A 380 7.81 10.76 -7.40
N ALA A 381 6.87 10.31 -8.23
CA ALA A 381 6.22 11.19 -9.19
C ALA A 381 5.33 12.25 -8.52
N ILE A 382 4.78 11.97 -7.33
CA ILE A 382 3.85 12.88 -6.63
C ILE A 382 4.52 14.19 -6.23
N PRO A 383 5.62 14.23 -5.42
CA PRO A 383 6.28 15.47 -5.05
C PRO A 383 6.93 16.17 -6.26
N LEU A 384 7.43 15.42 -7.25
CA LEU A 384 7.96 16.02 -8.48
C LEU A 384 6.87 16.73 -9.29
N ALA A 385 5.70 16.12 -9.43
CA ALA A 385 4.55 16.74 -10.08
C ALA A 385 4.04 17.96 -9.30
N GLN A 386 4.04 17.90 -7.95
CA GLN A 386 3.65 19.03 -7.10
C GLN A 386 4.59 20.23 -7.29
N ILE A 387 5.90 20.01 -7.37
CA ILE A 387 6.88 21.08 -7.65
C ILE A 387 6.58 21.71 -9.01
N GLY A 388 6.31 20.87 -10.04
CA GLY A 388 5.94 21.35 -11.38
C GLY A 388 4.63 22.14 -11.38
N PHE A 389 3.60 21.61 -10.72
CA PHE A 389 2.31 22.26 -10.53
C PHE A 389 2.48 23.63 -9.86
N ARG A 390 3.17 23.69 -8.72
CA ARG A 390 3.37 24.93 -7.97
C ARG A 390 4.12 25.99 -8.79
N ARG A 391 5.13 25.56 -9.56
CA ARG A 391 5.86 26.46 -10.48
C ARG A 391 4.96 27.04 -11.56
N GLU A 392 4.04 26.25 -12.10
CA GLU A 392 3.10 26.70 -13.14
C GLU A 392 2.00 27.58 -12.54
N PHE A 393 1.42 27.17 -11.43
CA PHE A 393 0.35 27.89 -10.74
C PHE A 393 0.78 29.30 -10.32
N LEU A 394 1.98 29.46 -9.78
CA LEU A 394 2.50 30.75 -9.32
C LEU A 394 2.86 31.74 -10.43
N LYS A 395 2.78 31.35 -11.70
CA LYS A 395 2.93 32.30 -12.82
C LYS A 395 1.72 33.23 -12.95
N THR A 396 0.55 32.81 -12.52
CA THR A 396 -0.72 33.51 -12.73
C THR A 396 -1.55 33.70 -11.45
N HIS A 397 -1.23 32.97 -10.38
CA HIS A 397 -1.97 32.95 -9.11
C HIS A 397 -1.03 33.12 -7.91
N SER A 398 -1.61 33.49 -6.76
CA SER A 398 -0.86 33.52 -5.50
C SER A 398 -0.99 32.19 -4.74
N VAL A 399 -0.06 31.91 -3.82
CA VAL A 399 -0.14 30.73 -2.92
C VAL A 399 -1.42 30.73 -2.10
N ASP A 400 -1.95 31.93 -1.78
CA ASP A 400 -3.11 32.08 -0.91
C ASP A 400 -4.43 31.63 -1.53
N GLU A 401 -4.46 31.51 -2.85
CA GLU A 401 -5.60 30.99 -3.61
C GLU A 401 -5.72 29.46 -3.57
N LEU A 402 -4.68 28.75 -3.10
CA LEU A 402 -4.76 27.29 -2.93
C LEU A 402 -5.59 26.95 -1.68
N GLU A 403 -6.62 26.13 -1.84
CA GLU A 403 -7.44 25.65 -0.72
C GLU A 403 -6.67 24.68 0.19
N TYR A 404 -5.76 23.89 -0.38
CA TYR A 404 -4.86 23.01 0.37
C TYR A 404 -3.40 23.27 -0.07
N LYS A 405 -2.51 23.44 0.90
CA LYS A 405 -1.12 23.86 0.65
C LYS A 405 -0.14 22.87 1.23
N THR A 406 0.77 22.37 0.40
CA THR A 406 1.95 21.63 0.89
C THR A 406 2.85 22.57 1.67
N PRO A 407 3.12 22.28 2.97
CA PRO A 407 3.99 23.13 3.79
C PRO A 407 5.39 23.24 3.20
N PHE A 408 6.05 24.36 3.39
CA PHE A 408 7.44 24.60 3.00
C PHE A 408 7.81 24.16 1.56
N SER A 409 6.85 24.21 0.62
CA SER A 409 7.16 23.91 -0.79
C SER A 409 8.05 25.01 -1.39
N PRO A 410 9.13 24.66 -2.13
CA PRO A 410 9.45 23.34 -2.68
C PRO A 410 10.37 22.47 -1.79
N THR A 411 10.80 22.94 -0.61
CA THR A 411 11.83 22.25 0.21
C THR A 411 11.32 20.88 0.68
N LEU A 412 10.11 20.81 1.23
CA LEU A 412 9.54 19.56 1.74
C LEU A 412 9.36 18.50 0.65
N PRO A 413 8.79 18.79 -0.53
CA PRO A 413 8.76 17.87 -1.66
C PRO A 413 10.14 17.34 -2.08
N TRP A 414 11.19 18.17 -2.08
CA TRP A 414 12.56 17.71 -2.38
C TRP A 414 13.11 16.78 -1.31
N ILE A 415 12.86 17.05 -0.03
CA ILE A 415 13.20 16.14 1.06
C ILE A 415 12.52 14.79 0.83
N THR A 416 11.24 14.79 0.47
CA THR A 416 10.48 13.57 0.16
C THR A 416 11.14 12.76 -0.96
N VAL A 417 11.53 13.41 -2.05
CA VAL A 417 12.25 12.77 -3.17
C VAL A 417 13.54 12.11 -2.68
N ILE A 418 14.35 12.83 -1.90
CA ILE A 418 15.63 12.30 -1.37
C ILE A 418 15.40 11.05 -0.51
N LEU A 419 14.43 11.08 0.40
CA LEU A 419 14.12 9.95 1.27
C LEU A 419 13.64 8.72 0.49
N LEU A 420 12.80 8.92 -0.54
CA LEU A 420 12.34 7.84 -1.42
C LEU A 420 13.51 7.26 -2.26
N VAL A 421 14.42 8.09 -2.74
CA VAL A 421 15.61 7.63 -3.46
C VAL A 421 16.54 6.82 -2.54
N ILE A 422 16.71 7.22 -1.29
CA ILE A 422 17.47 6.44 -0.30
C ILE A 422 16.85 5.05 -0.11
N SER A 423 15.53 4.94 -0.06
CA SER A 423 14.83 3.65 0.03
C SER A 423 15.11 2.74 -1.17
N ILE A 424 15.20 3.30 -2.38
CA ILE A 424 15.53 2.54 -3.59
C ILE A 424 17.01 2.08 -3.56
N ILE A 425 17.93 2.93 -3.13
CA ILE A 425 19.36 2.58 -3.03
C ILE A 425 19.54 1.43 -2.03
N GLY A 426 18.76 1.41 -0.95
CA GLY A 426 18.79 0.36 0.06
C GLY A 426 18.55 -1.06 -0.46
N ILE A 427 17.85 -1.22 -1.58
CA ILE A 427 17.57 -2.52 -2.21
C ILE A 427 18.88 -3.26 -2.57
N GLY A 428 19.91 -2.53 -2.94
CA GLY A 428 21.19 -3.11 -3.38
C GLY A 428 21.86 -3.99 -2.31
N TRP A 429 21.63 -3.71 -1.03
CA TRP A 429 22.26 -4.42 0.09
C TRP A 429 21.53 -5.69 0.53
N ASP A 430 20.24 -5.83 0.23
CA ASP A 430 19.47 -7.01 0.62
C ASP A 430 19.15 -7.89 -0.60
N PRO A 431 19.77 -9.08 -0.74
CA PRO A 431 19.49 -10.00 -1.85
C PRO A 431 18.01 -10.38 -1.98
N SER A 432 17.27 -10.48 -0.87
CA SER A 432 15.85 -10.85 -0.87
C SER A 432 14.95 -9.78 -1.52
N GLN A 433 15.41 -8.52 -1.52
CA GLN A 433 14.67 -7.38 -2.08
C GLN A 433 15.06 -7.06 -3.55
N ARG A 434 16.10 -7.70 -4.08
CA ARG A 434 16.60 -7.41 -5.44
C ARG A 434 15.61 -7.75 -6.55
N ALA A 435 14.61 -8.60 -6.28
CA ALA A 435 13.52 -8.86 -7.22
C ALA A 435 12.83 -7.56 -7.68
N GLY A 436 12.67 -6.58 -6.78
CA GLY A 436 12.16 -5.26 -7.12
C GLY A 436 12.96 -4.54 -8.20
N LEU A 437 14.29 -4.61 -8.15
CA LEU A 437 15.16 -4.03 -9.18
C LEU A 437 15.13 -4.83 -10.48
N TYR A 438 15.28 -6.17 -10.39
CA TYR A 438 15.40 -7.03 -11.56
C TYR A 438 14.14 -7.04 -12.43
N PHE A 439 12.96 -6.90 -11.84
CA PHE A 439 11.70 -6.82 -12.58
C PHE A 439 11.22 -5.37 -12.76
N GLY A 440 11.34 -4.54 -11.73
CA GLY A 440 10.80 -3.19 -11.76
C GLY A 440 11.56 -2.25 -12.71
N VAL A 441 12.90 -2.28 -12.71
CA VAL A 441 13.69 -1.39 -13.57
C VAL A 441 13.51 -1.71 -15.06
N PRO A 442 13.62 -2.99 -15.53
CA PRO A 442 13.33 -3.31 -16.93
C PRO A 442 11.90 -2.96 -17.34
N PHE A 443 10.91 -3.19 -16.46
CA PHE A 443 9.52 -2.83 -16.71
C PHE A 443 9.35 -1.31 -16.87
N MET A 444 9.94 -0.52 -15.99
CA MET A 444 9.95 0.95 -16.06
C MET A 444 10.57 1.45 -17.37
N ILE A 445 11.74 0.92 -17.75
CA ILE A 445 12.42 1.27 -19.00
C ILE A 445 11.55 0.88 -20.20
N GLY A 446 10.97 -0.32 -20.16
CA GLY A 446 10.05 -0.82 -21.20
C GLY A 446 8.86 0.11 -21.42
N CYS A 447 8.27 0.65 -20.34
CA CYS A 447 7.19 1.63 -20.41
C CYS A 447 7.61 2.92 -21.15
N TYR A 448 8.79 3.46 -20.84
CA TYR A 448 9.31 4.63 -21.54
C TYR A 448 9.61 4.34 -23.02
N ILE A 449 10.25 3.22 -23.33
CA ILE A 449 10.54 2.81 -24.70
C ILE A 449 9.25 2.65 -25.50
N TYR A 450 8.27 1.94 -24.94
CA TYR A 450 6.96 1.74 -25.59
C TYR A 450 6.27 3.08 -25.86
N HIS A 451 6.22 3.96 -24.86
CA HIS A 451 5.61 5.27 -25.00
C HIS A 451 6.29 6.09 -26.11
N TYR A 452 7.62 6.11 -26.12
CA TYR A 452 8.38 6.83 -27.15
C TYR A 452 8.13 6.29 -28.56
N ILE A 453 8.16 4.96 -28.73
CA ILE A 453 7.89 4.33 -30.04
C ILE A 453 6.47 4.65 -30.52
N ARG A 454 5.49 4.59 -29.62
CA ARG A 454 4.06 4.75 -29.94
C ARG A 454 3.67 6.19 -30.21
N PHE A 455 4.16 7.14 -29.44
CA PHE A 455 3.73 8.53 -29.46
C PHE A 455 4.80 9.51 -29.96
N LYS A 456 6.04 9.06 -30.17
CA LYS A 456 7.20 9.87 -30.57
C LYS A 456 7.42 11.13 -29.69
N LYS A 457 7.08 11.03 -28.40
CA LYS A 457 7.19 12.06 -27.36
C LYS A 457 7.75 11.45 -26.09
N TRP A 458 8.55 12.22 -25.37
CA TRP A 458 9.07 11.84 -24.05
C TRP A 458 8.19 12.36 -22.92
#